data_4f0f2de01b4d29d299a468942167ee67
#
_entry.id   4f0f2de01b4d29d299a468942167ee67
#
_cell.length_a   1.000
_cell.length_b   1.000
_cell.length_c   1.000
_cell.angle_alpha   90.00
_cell.angle_beta   90.00
_cell.angle_gamma   90.00
#
_symmetry.space_group_name_H-M   'P 1'
#
loop_
_entity.id
_entity.type
_entity.pdbx_description
1 polymer ?
#
loop_
_entity_poly.entity_id
_entity_poly.type
_entity_poly.pdbx_seq_one_letter_code
_entity_poly.pdbx_strand_id
1 'polypeptide(L)'
;MSTITLLSINTATAQPLQIQGRKVLSAIGKQPRQGRLRVGPLGLEGDEQADPQWHGGVSKAVYAYPAEHYGWWEQRRRAQQVDLFDQPLPQGFFGETLTVRGLLEQDVFVGDVLHFPDCSLRVTEPRQPCFKFVHIM
;
A
#
# COMPACT_ATOMS: atom_id res chain seq x y z
N MET A 1 -20.59 14.26 5.82
CA MET A 1 -19.91 13.02 5.41
C MET A 1 -18.69 13.37 4.61
N SER A 2 -17.55 12.91 5.05
CA SER A 2 -16.33 13.09 4.27
C SER A 2 -16.31 12.10 3.10
N THR A 3 -15.97 12.59 1.94
CA THR A 3 -15.81 11.76 0.75
C THR A 3 -14.41 11.18 0.72
N ILE A 4 -14.33 9.86 0.56
CA ILE A 4 -13.05 9.18 0.37
C ILE A 4 -12.78 9.10 -1.13
N THR A 5 -11.59 9.52 -1.52
CA THR A 5 -11.19 9.50 -2.93
C THR A 5 -10.14 8.43 -3.16
N LEU A 6 -10.37 7.55 -4.12
CA LEU A 6 -9.36 6.59 -4.57
C LEU A 6 -8.47 7.27 -5.60
N LEU A 7 -7.21 7.52 -5.23
CA LEU A 7 -6.27 8.22 -6.11
C LEU A 7 -5.56 7.28 -7.07
N SER A 8 -5.24 6.06 -6.60
CA SER A 8 -4.44 5.13 -7.40
C SER A 8 -4.68 3.70 -6.94
N ILE A 9 -4.70 2.78 -7.90
CA ILE A 9 -4.67 1.34 -7.66
C ILE A 9 -3.28 0.86 -8.07
N ASN A 10 -2.59 0.16 -7.17
CA ASN A 10 -1.19 -0.22 -7.38
C ASN A 10 -1.02 -1.72 -7.21
N THR A 11 -0.26 -2.34 -8.11
CA THR A 11 0.00 -3.77 -8.06
C THR A 11 1.47 -4.06 -8.36
N ALA A 12 1.92 -5.25 -7.95
CA ALA A 12 3.25 -5.74 -8.25
C ALA A 12 3.27 -7.25 -8.26
N THR A 13 4.12 -7.81 -9.09
CA THR A 13 4.50 -9.22 -8.96
C THR A 13 5.66 -9.32 -7.98
N ALA A 14 5.81 -10.48 -7.33
CA ALA A 14 6.90 -10.69 -6.38
C ALA A 14 8.23 -10.67 -7.11
N GLN A 15 9.17 -9.85 -6.63
CA GLN A 15 10.48 -9.66 -7.23
C GLN A 15 11.55 -9.86 -6.16
N PRO A 16 12.76 -10.31 -6.54
CA PRO A 16 13.87 -10.37 -5.59
C PRO A 16 14.24 -8.99 -5.09
N LEU A 17 14.46 -8.89 -3.78
CA LEU A 17 14.89 -7.66 -3.12
C LEU A 17 16.07 -7.99 -2.22
N GLN A 18 17.15 -7.20 -2.31
CA GLN A 18 18.35 -7.37 -1.48
C GLN A 18 18.14 -6.60 -0.17
N ILE A 19 18.12 -7.32 0.94
CA ILE A 19 18.02 -6.73 2.28
C ILE A 19 19.10 -7.36 3.14
N GLN A 20 20.04 -6.56 3.62
CA GLN A 20 21.15 -7.00 4.49
C GLN A 20 21.92 -8.18 3.88
N GLY A 21 22.17 -8.11 2.56
CA GLY A 21 22.91 -9.15 1.84
C GLY A 21 22.13 -10.41 1.52
N ARG A 22 20.82 -10.44 1.82
CA ARG A 22 19.96 -11.59 1.56
C ARG A 22 18.97 -11.27 0.45
N LYS A 23 18.72 -12.25 -0.43
CA LYS A 23 17.66 -12.13 -1.43
C LYS A 23 16.34 -12.56 -0.81
N VAL A 24 15.35 -11.66 -0.87
CA VAL A 24 14.01 -11.91 -0.35
C VAL A 24 13.01 -11.56 -1.45
N LEU A 25 12.01 -12.43 -1.66
CA LEU A 25 10.91 -12.10 -2.57
C LEU A 25 10.03 -11.03 -1.94
N SER A 26 9.67 -10.01 -2.73
CA SER A 26 8.83 -8.91 -2.27
C SER A 26 7.93 -8.40 -3.38
N ALA A 27 6.69 -8.11 -3.03
CA ALA A 27 5.75 -7.40 -3.90
C ALA A 27 5.51 -5.97 -3.42
N ILE A 28 6.45 -5.39 -2.63
CA ILE A 28 6.31 -4.04 -2.08
C ILE A 28 6.53 -2.95 -3.14
N GLY A 29 7.26 -3.26 -4.21
CA GLY A 29 7.53 -2.30 -5.30
C GLY A 29 6.35 -2.13 -6.24
N LYS A 30 5.21 -1.67 -5.71
CA LYS A 30 3.98 -1.57 -6.48
C LYS A 30 4.00 -0.38 -7.43
N GLN A 31 3.33 -0.56 -8.57
CA GLN A 31 3.22 0.45 -9.61
C GLN A 31 1.75 0.77 -9.88
N PRO A 32 1.40 2.05 -10.16
CA PRO A 32 0.03 2.41 -10.49
C PRO A 32 -0.46 1.69 -11.76
N ARG A 33 -1.73 1.28 -11.72
CA ARG A 33 -2.40 0.60 -12.83
C ARG A 33 -3.55 1.45 -13.34
N GLN A 34 -3.80 1.34 -14.63
CA GLN A 34 -4.89 2.05 -15.29
C GLN A 34 -6.11 1.15 -15.44
N GLY A 35 -7.30 1.76 -15.40
CA GLY A 35 -8.55 1.07 -15.64
C GLY A 35 -9.08 0.29 -14.45
N ARG A 36 -10.06 -0.55 -14.72
CA ARG A 36 -10.74 -1.34 -13.70
C ARG A 36 -10.00 -2.64 -13.47
N LEU A 37 -9.80 -3.00 -12.20
CA LEU A 37 -9.16 -4.25 -11.81
C LEU A 37 -10.14 -5.07 -10.98
N ARG A 38 -10.15 -6.38 -11.22
CA ARG A 38 -10.96 -7.30 -10.43
C ARG A 38 -10.35 -7.47 -9.05
N VAL A 39 -11.19 -7.44 -8.01
CA VAL A 39 -10.77 -7.73 -6.65
C VAL A 39 -11.32 -9.09 -6.24
N GLY A 40 -10.45 -9.94 -5.71
CA GLY A 40 -10.81 -11.26 -5.21
C GLY A 40 -10.48 -11.40 -3.72
N PRO A 41 -10.73 -12.57 -3.14
CA PRO A 41 -10.51 -12.79 -1.70
C PRO A 41 -9.06 -12.60 -1.25
N LEU A 42 -8.11 -12.75 -2.16
CA LEU A 42 -6.68 -12.62 -1.84
C LEU A 42 -6.05 -11.34 -2.38
N GLY A 43 -6.83 -10.46 -3.00
CA GLY A 43 -6.33 -9.17 -3.46
C GLY A 43 -6.74 -8.83 -4.88
N LEU A 44 -5.99 -7.90 -5.48
CA LEU A 44 -6.28 -7.35 -6.81
C LEU A 44 -5.67 -8.20 -7.92
N GLU A 45 -6.36 -8.20 -9.05
CA GLU A 45 -5.85 -8.78 -10.30
C GLU A 45 -4.48 -8.18 -10.63
N GLY A 46 -3.50 -9.05 -10.91
CA GLY A 46 -2.15 -8.63 -11.23
C GLY A 46 -1.26 -8.32 -10.05
N ASP A 47 -1.80 -8.39 -8.83
CA ASP A 47 -1.03 -8.21 -7.62
C ASP A 47 -0.63 -9.56 -7.03
N GLU A 48 0.53 -9.62 -6.38
CA GLU A 48 1.03 -10.82 -5.73
C GLU A 48 1.34 -10.55 -4.27
N GLN A 49 1.24 -11.60 -3.45
CA GLN A 49 1.62 -11.59 -2.05
C GLN A 49 2.84 -12.49 -1.90
N ALA A 50 4.01 -11.87 -1.65
CA ALA A 50 5.26 -12.62 -1.51
C ALA A 50 5.30 -13.42 -0.21
N ASP A 51 4.55 -13.00 0.80
CA ASP A 51 4.51 -13.63 2.11
C ASP A 51 3.07 -13.68 2.63
N PRO A 52 2.24 -14.62 2.13
CA PRO A 52 0.82 -14.66 2.48
C PRO A 52 0.54 -14.89 3.96
N GLN A 53 1.48 -15.50 4.69
CA GLN A 53 1.31 -15.76 6.11
C GLN A 53 1.32 -14.48 6.94
N TRP A 54 2.16 -13.50 6.59
CA TRP A 54 2.35 -12.28 7.36
C TRP A 54 1.80 -11.03 6.67
N HIS A 55 1.84 -10.98 5.33
CA HIS A 55 1.51 -9.78 4.55
C HIS A 55 0.50 -10.08 3.45
N GLY A 56 -0.33 -11.09 3.65
CA GLY A 56 -1.32 -11.49 2.68
C GLY A 56 -2.43 -12.27 3.34
N GLY A 57 -3.12 -13.10 2.56
CA GLY A 57 -4.28 -13.84 3.01
C GLY A 57 -5.54 -12.99 2.92
N VAL A 58 -6.66 -13.55 3.36
CA VAL A 58 -7.99 -12.94 3.19
C VAL A 58 -8.11 -11.63 3.99
N SER A 59 -7.55 -11.58 5.19
CA SER A 59 -7.66 -10.39 6.04
C SER A 59 -6.67 -9.29 5.69
N LYS A 60 -5.70 -9.56 4.81
CA LYS A 60 -4.70 -8.60 4.34
C LYS A 60 -4.63 -8.57 2.82
N ALA A 61 -5.76 -8.83 2.17
CA ALA A 61 -5.81 -8.95 0.71
C ALA A 61 -5.56 -7.60 0.02
N VAL A 62 -6.07 -6.53 0.61
CA VAL A 62 -5.97 -5.17 0.06
C VAL A 62 -5.44 -4.25 1.15
N TYR A 63 -4.42 -3.49 0.82
CA TYR A 63 -3.80 -2.55 1.74
C TYR A 63 -4.07 -1.13 1.24
N ALA A 64 -4.81 -0.34 2.03
CA ALA A 64 -5.10 1.06 1.73
C ALA A 64 -4.21 1.97 2.59
N TYR A 65 -3.65 3.02 1.98
CA TYR A 65 -2.78 3.96 2.66
C TYR A 65 -3.19 5.40 2.34
N PRO A 66 -3.30 6.28 3.35
CA PRO A 66 -3.69 7.68 3.11
C PRO A 66 -2.59 8.46 2.40
N ALA A 67 -2.95 9.12 1.31
CA ALA A 67 -2.03 9.99 0.57
C ALA A 67 -1.56 11.18 1.41
N GLU A 68 -2.34 11.56 2.42
CA GLU A 68 -2.02 12.67 3.33
C GLU A 68 -0.68 12.48 4.05
N HIS A 69 -0.25 11.23 4.23
CA HIS A 69 1.03 10.93 4.90
C HIS A 69 2.25 11.07 4.00
N TYR A 70 2.05 11.14 2.69
CA TYR A 70 3.17 11.17 1.73
C TYR A 70 4.06 12.39 1.94
N GLY A 71 3.47 13.57 2.17
CA GLY A 71 4.24 14.79 2.38
C GLY A 71 5.16 14.72 3.60
N TRP A 72 4.66 14.12 4.68
CA TRP A 72 5.46 13.93 5.89
C TRP A 72 6.68 13.04 5.63
N TRP A 73 6.48 11.93 4.91
CA TRP A 73 7.56 11.01 4.59
C TRP A 73 8.56 11.63 3.61
N GLU A 74 8.09 12.40 2.66
CA GLU A 74 8.97 13.11 1.72
C GLU A 74 9.91 14.07 2.46
N GLN A 75 9.37 14.82 3.42
CA GLN A 75 10.17 15.73 4.24
C GLN A 75 11.19 14.98 5.08
N ARG A 76 10.78 13.85 5.67
CA ARG A 76 11.68 13.05 6.49
C ARG A 76 12.81 12.43 5.69
N ARG A 77 12.51 11.90 4.51
CA ARG A 77 13.53 11.33 3.62
C ARG A 77 14.51 12.41 3.15
N ARG A 78 14.00 13.59 2.86
CA ARG A 78 14.81 14.74 2.48
C ARG A 78 15.75 15.18 3.60
N ALA A 79 15.22 15.24 4.82
CA ALA A 79 16.01 15.59 6.00
C ALA A 79 17.10 14.56 6.31
N GLN A 80 16.89 13.30 5.96
CA GLN A 80 17.87 12.23 6.15
C GLN A 80 18.77 12.01 4.94
N GLN A 81 18.63 12.85 3.92
CA GLN A 81 19.42 12.81 2.68
C GLN A 81 19.31 11.43 1.98
N VAL A 82 18.16 10.79 2.09
CA VAL A 82 17.91 9.51 1.43
C VAL A 82 17.68 9.69 -0.06
N ASP A 83 17.13 10.85 -0.43
CA ASP A 83 16.81 11.18 -1.81
C ASP A 83 17.58 12.44 -2.23
N LEU A 84 18.42 12.31 -3.25
CA LEU A 84 19.26 13.40 -3.73
C LEU A 84 18.51 14.40 -4.61
N PHE A 85 17.39 14.03 -5.17
CA PHE A 85 16.73 14.81 -6.21
C PHE A 85 15.42 15.47 -5.77
N ASP A 86 15.07 15.38 -4.50
CA ASP A 86 13.90 16.06 -3.96
C ASP A 86 12.62 15.79 -4.74
N GLN A 87 12.46 14.55 -5.22
CA GLN A 87 11.32 14.16 -6.03
C GLN A 87 10.18 13.65 -5.15
N PRO A 88 8.92 13.90 -5.56
CA PRO A 88 7.78 13.34 -4.84
C PRO A 88 7.80 11.81 -4.92
N LEU A 89 7.35 11.17 -3.85
CA LEU A 89 7.24 9.72 -3.80
C LEU A 89 6.09 9.26 -4.71
N PRO A 90 6.33 8.23 -5.55
CA PRO A 90 5.26 7.73 -6.42
C PRO A 90 4.18 7.01 -5.62
N GLN A 91 2.95 7.05 -6.11
CA GLN A 91 1.85 6.30 -5.51
C GLN A 91 2.19 4.81 -5.51
N GLY A 92 1.84 4.12 -4.43
CA GLY A 92 2.22 2.72 -4.23
C GLY A 92 3.59 2.54 -3.60
N PHE A 93 4.31 3.63 -3.28
CA PHE A 93 5.67 3.57 -2.75
C PHE A 93 5.75 2.75 -1.45
N PHE A 94 4.74 2.83 -0.58
CA PHE A 94 4.72 2.13 0.70
C PHE A 94 4.21 0.70 0.60
N GLY A 95 4.01 0.20 -0.61
CA GLY A 95 3.49 -1.13 -0.84
C GLY A 95 1.98 -1.24 -0.79
N GLU A 96 1.29 -0.10 -0.74
CA GLU A 96 -0.17 -0.11 -0.68
C GLU A 96 -0.77 -0.42 -2.04
N THR A 97 -1.86 -1.21 -2.03
CA THR A 97 -2.63 -1.49 -3.24
C THR A 97 -3.59 -0.36 -3.57
N LEU A 98 -4.06 0.39 -2.56
CA LEU A 98 -4.92 1.54 -2.76
C LEU A 98 -4.29 2.77 -2.12
N THR A 99 -4.00 3.79 -2.91
CA THR A 99 -3.64 5.11 -2.40
C THR A 99 -4.91 5.93 -2.33
N VAL A 100 -5.29 6.36 -1.12
CA VAL A 100 -6.58 7.00 -0.88
C VAL A 100 -6.39 8.38 -0.24
N ARG A 101 -7.41 9.22 -0.33
CA ARG A 101 -7.49 10.50 0.36
C ARG A 101 -8.78 10.57 1.14
N GLY A 102 -8.74 11.14 2.33
CA GLY A 102 -9.91 11.29 3.18
C GLY A 102 -10.21 10.09 4.07
N LEU A 103 -9.26 9.16 4.19
CA LEU A 103 -9.40 7.97 5.03
C LEU A 103 -8.20 7.87 5.96
N LEU A 104 -8.23 8.61 7.07
CA LEU A 104 -7.15 8.61 8.04
C LEU A 104 -7.42 7.52 9.09
N GLU A 105 -6.34 7.01 9.70
CA GLU A 105 -6.41 5.91 10.66
C GLU A 105 -7.33 6.22 11.84
N GLN A 106 -7.35 7.47 12.31
CA GLN A 106 -8.19 7.88 13.44
C GLN A 106 -9.68 7.88 13.11
N ASP A 107 -10.05 7.83 11.83
CA ASP A 107 -11.44 7.88 11.38
C ASP A 107 -11.97 6.51 10.96
N VAL A 108 -11.18 5.44 11.16
CA VAL A 108 -11.50 4.10 10.65
C VAL A 108 -11.50 3.11 11.80
N PHE A 109 -12.52 2.24 11.81
CA PHE A 109 -12.64 1.17 12.81
C PHE A 109 -12.69 -0.18 12.11
N VAL A 110 -12.15 -1.21 12.78
CA VAL A 110 -12.27 -2.59 12.30
C VAL A 110 -13.75 -2.92 12.16
N GLY A 111 -14.14 -3.49 11.03
CA GLY A 111 -15.51 -3.79 10.70
C GLY A 111 -16.19 -2.76 9.82
N ASP A 112 -15.61 -1.56 9.67
CA ASP A 112 -16.14 -0.56 8.74
C ASP A 112 -16.12 -1.10 7.32
N VAL A 113 -17.09 -0.68 6.51
CA VAL A 113 -17.18 -1.10 5.11
C VAL A 113 -16.99 0.10 4.21
N LEU A 114 -16.03 -0.03 3.29
CA LEU A 114 -15.78 0.97 2.25
C LEU A 114 -16.53 0.56 1.00
N HIS A 115 -17.38 1.45 0.48
CA HIS A 115 -18.21 1.18 -0.69
C HIS A 115 -17.60 1.81 -1.93
N PHE A 116 -17.42 0.97 -2.96
CA PHE A 116 -17.00 1.38 -4.31
C PHE A 116 -18.19 1.16 -5.26
N PRO A 117 -18.16 1.70 -6.47
CA PRO A 117 -19.30 1.52 -7.39
C PRO A 117 -19.66 0.05 -7.66
N ASP A 118 -18.69 -0.83 -7.72
CA ASP A 118 -18.89 -2.24 -8.11
C ASP A 118 -18.50 -3.25 -7.05
N CYS A 119 -18.04 -2.82 -5.88
CA CYS A 119 -17.65 -3.73 -4.80
C CYS A 119 -17.60 -3.01 -3.47
N SER A 120 -17.40 -3.76 -2.41
CA SER A 120 -17.14 -3.19 -1.09
C SER A 120 -16.01 -3.94 -0.41
N LEU A 121 -15.29 -3.24 0.47
CA LEU A 121 -14.18 -3.80 1.24
C LEU A 121 -14.44 -3.56 2.71
N ARG A 122 -14.21 -4.59 3.52
CA ARG A 122 -14.34 -4.49 4.97
C ARG A 122 -12.97 -4.25 5.59
N VAL A 123 -12.89 -3.28 6.49
CA VAL A 123 -11.69 -3.02 7.27
C VAL A 123 -11.49 -4.16 8.26
N THR A 124 -10.38 -4.87 8.16
CA THR A 124 -10.11 -6.06 8.96
C THR A 124 -9.08 -5.82 10.05
N GLU A 125 -7.96 -5.18 9.70
CA GLU A 125 -6.89 -4.93 10.66
C GLU A 125 -5.96 -3.82 10.16
N PRO A 126 -5.25 -3.13 11.07
CA PRO A 126 -4.24 -2.16 10.67
C PRO A 126 -3.01 -2.86 10.09
N ARG A 127 -2.37 -2.20 9.12
CA ARG A 127 -1.12 -2.69 8.55
C ARG A 127 0.02 -2.37 9.49
N GLN A 128 0.84 -3.39 9.78
CA GLN A 128 2.03 -3.20 10.58
C GLN A 128 3.26 -3.09 9.69
N PRO A 129 4.20 -2.17 9.97
CA PRO A 129 5.46 -2.10 9.23
C PRO A 129 6.24 -3.39 9.36
N CYS A 130 6.81 -3.86 8.26
CA CYS A 130 7.67 -5.04 8.26
C CYS A 130 9.10 -4.62 7.89
N PHE A 131 10.04 -5.59 7.92
CA PHE A 131 11.43 -5.30 7.59
C PHE A 131 11.58 -4.78 6.14
N LYS A 132 10.71 -5.19 5.21
CA LYS A 132 10.72 -4.69 3.83
C LYS A 132 10.33 -3.22 3.78
N PHE A 133 9.34 -2.81 4.57
CA PHE A 133 8.93 -1.41 4.69
C PHE A 133 10.06 -0.56 5.26
N VAL A 134 10.70 -1.04 6.33
CA VAL A 134 11.83 -0.32 6.94
C VAL A 134 12.98 -0.16 5.95
N HIS A 135 13.20 -1.15 5.09
CA HIS A 135 14.25 -1.12 4.08
C HIS A 135 14.07 0.03 3.08
N ILE A 136 12.81 0.31 2.65
CA ILE A 136 12.55 1.35 1.65
C ILE A 136 12.49 2.75 2.28
N MET A 137 12.36 2.85 3.59
CA MET A 137 12.34 4.13 4.29
C MET A 137 13.75 4.64 4.57
#